data_2ee27bb788f2c0d77811424cac27e57d
#
_entry.id   2ee27bb788f2c0d77811424cac27e57d
#
_cell.length_a   1.000
_cell.length_b   1.000
_cell.length_c   1.000
_cell.angle_alpha   90.00
_cell.angle_beta   90.00
_cell.angle_gamma   90.00
#
_symmetry.space_group_name_H-M   'P 1'
#
loop_
_entity.id
_entity.type
_entity.pdbx_description
1 polymer ?
#
loop_
_entity_poly.entity_id
_entity_poly.type
_entity_poly.pdbx_seq_one_letter_code
_entity_poly.pdbx_strand_id
1 'polypeptide(L)'
;MQLLQTIISYLVIAGACISSFFPWGDLEMIPFTNDYNIPEAIPEYSVIATEEKTDWKAKWIWDKENLTEKNVWMCFNKRVKLDKIPEELVAHISADSKYWLYINGETVVYEGSVKRGPDKNSGYYDSIDIAPYLKKGENSICALVWFWDNETSYSYSSSGQGGFIFEAIGEGVSIISDKSWKAKRNSAFVDSPLYPPNYRLPEYSIYFDAREAMADWLNEGFDVSDWENATEYADGGEGAYGKLYPRGIPFLKDYGLKEYENLKDYENYTVTKALGEKITVDIPYNAQLTPYLKIKAPAGKKIRITTENTLIGAVSTTYVTKEGEQEFEALGWFNGEHITYKIPKDVTVISLK
;
A
#
# COMPACT_ATOMS: atom_id res chain seq x y z
N MET A 1 -30.74 36.03 14.06
CA MET A 1 -31.25 36.00 12.69
C MET A 1 -30.50 36.96 11.76
N GLN A 2 -30.21 38.20 12.16
CA GLN A 2 -29.44 39.15 11.34
C GLN A 2 -28.00 38.73 10.99
N LEU A 3 -27.30 38.07 11.95
CA LEU A 3 -25.91 37.65 11.73
C LEU A 3 -25.80 36.54 10.65
N LEU A 4 -26.78 35.64 10.60
CA LEU A 4 -26.83 34.54 9.62
C LEU A 4 -27.11 35.05 8.21
N GLN A 5 -27.97 36.07 8.07
CA GLN A 5 -28.25 36.74 6.79
C GLN A 5 -27.02 37.50 6.25
N THR A 6 -26.23 38.13 7.14
CA THR A 6 -25.01 38.84 6.77
C THR A 6 -23.93 37.85 6.25
N ILE A 7 -23.75 36.68 6.90
CA ILE A 7 -22.79 35.67 6.46
C ILE A 7 -23.17 35.10 5.10
N ILE A 8 -24.47 34.82 4.87
CA ILE A 8 -24.95 34.29 3.59
C ILE A 8 -24.76 35.36 2.48
N SER A 9 -24.98 36.64 2.77
CA SER A 9 -24.76 37.71 1.81
C SER A 9 -23.29 37.85 1.43
N TYR A 10 -22.35 37.68 2.36
CA TYR A 10 -20.91 37.75 2.05
C TYR A 10 -20.46 36.52 1.24
N LEU A 11 -21.02 35.34 1.49
CA LEU A 11 -20.72 34.15 0.69
C LEU A 11 -21.25 34.22 -0.74
N VAL A 12 -22.41 34.84 -0.94
CA VAL A 12 -23.00 35.06 -2.28
C VAL A 12 -22.20 36.12 -3.04
N ILE A 13 -21.74 37.19 -2.38
CA ILE A 13 -20.92 38.21 -3.00
C ILE A 13 -19.51 37.69 -3.33
N ALA A 14 -18.91 36.84 -2.47
CA ALA A 14 -17.64 36.19 -2.77
C ALA A 14 -17.75 35.19 -3.95
N GLY A 15 -18.84 34.43 -4.02
CA GLY A 15 -19.13 33.59 -5.17
C GLY A 15 -19.34 34.35 -6.48
N ALA A 16 -20.04 35.47 -6.43
CA ALA A 16 -20.26 36.31 -7.60
C ALA A 16 -18.98 37.04 -8.06
N CYS A 17 -18.08 37.42 -7.13
CA CYS A 17 -16.80 38.03 -7.49
C CYS A 17 -15.81 37.03 -8.11
N ILE A 18 -15.86 35.74 -7.70
CA ILE A 18 -15.01 34.70 -8.29
C ILE A 18 -15.48 34.34 -9.69
N SER A 19 -16.79 34.36 -9.98
CA SER A 19 -17.32 34.08 -11.30
C SER A 19 -17.05 35.16 -12.34
N SER A 20 -16.74 36.40 -11.94
CA SER A 20 -16.41 37.50 -12.84
C SER A 20 -14.93 37.59 -13.22
N PHE A 21 -14.04 36.83 -12.54
CA PHE A 21 -12.60 36.79 -12.85
C PHE A 21 -12.17 35.59 -13.70
N PHE A 22 -13.03 34.63 -13.89
CA PHE A 22 -12.82 33.53 -14.83
C PHE A 22 -13.95 33.57 -15.86
N PRO A 23 -13.67 33.98 -17.10
CA PRO A 23 -14.63 33.79 -18.17
C PRO A 23 -14.83 32.27 -18.37
N TRP A 24 -15.99 31.77 -17.97
CA TRP A 24 -16.46 30.41 -18.27
C TRP A 24 -16.86 30.30 -19.76
N GLY A 25 -16.14 30.98 -20.63
CA GLY A 25 -16.25 30.86 -22.07
C GLY A 25 -15.18 29.86 -22.50
N ASP A 26 -15.65 28.72 -23.01
CA ASP A 26 -14.83 27.76 -23.78
C ASP A 26 -13.75 26.99 -23.00
N LEU A 27 -14.06 26.48 -21.80
CA LEU A 27 -13.51 25.20 -21.43
C LEU A 27 -14.16 24.15 -22.37
N GLU A 28 -13.62 24.01 -23.57
CA GLU A 28 -13.75 22.76 -24.28
C GLU A 28 -13.32 21.69 -23.29
N MET A 29 -14.28 20.90 -22.82
CA MET A 29 -13.97 19.66 -22.13
C MET A 29 -13.11 18.91 -23.13
N ILE A 30 -11.80 18.88 -22.88
CA ILE A 30 -10.89 17.97 -23.62
C ILE A 30 -11.57 16.63 -23.47
N PRO A 31 -12.12 16.05 -24.57
CA PRO A 31 -12.72 14.76 -24.46
C PRO A 31 -11.62 13.86 -23.88
N PHE A 32 -11.92 13.18 -22.78
CA PHE A 32 -11.12 12.07 -22.31
C PHE A 32 -11.10 11.06 -23.48
N THR A 33 -10.23 11.29 -24.45
CA THR A 33 -9.96 10.29 -25.48
C THR A 33 -9.21 9.19 -24.74
N ASN A 34 -9.85 8.00 -24.67
CA ASN A 34 -9.26 6.78 -24.18
C ASN A 34 -8.13 6.25 -25.10
N ASP A 35 -7.34 7.16 -25.68
CA ASP A 35 -6.22 6.82 -26.57
C ASP A 35 -4.90 6.53 -25.81
N TYR A 36 -4.96 6.52 -24.47
CA TYR A 36 -3.90 5.87 -23.72
C TYR A 36 -4.03 4.36 -23.94
N ASN A 37 -3.01 3.76 -24.56
CA ASN A 37 -2.80 2.32 -24.52
C ASN A 37 -2.62 1.93 -23.05
N ILE A 38 -3.72 1.84 -22.32
CA ILE A 38 -3.74 1.28 -20.96
C ILE A 38 -3.41 -0.19 -21.19
N PRO A 39 -2.27 -0.70 -20.68
CA PRO A 39 -1.97 -2.11 -20.78
C PRO A 39 -3.18 -2.90 -20.28
N GLU A 40 -3.46 -4.01 -20.95
CA GLU A 40 -4.50 -4.92 -20.51
C GLU A 40 -4.30 -5.16 -19.01
N ALA A 41 -5.29 -4.83 -18.20
CA ALA A 41 -5.19 -4.95 -16.76
C ALA A 41 -4.88 -6.40 -16.41
N ILE A 42 -3.98 -6.61 -15.44
CA ILE A 42 -3.76 -7.94 -14.86
C ILE A 42 -5.13 -8.53 -14.52
N PRO A 43 -5.42 -9.77 -14.90
CA PRO A 43 -6.72 -10.39 -14.63
C PRO A 43 -7.09 -10.23 -13.16
N GLU A 44 -8.22 -9.61 -12.89
CA GLU A 44 -8.70 -9.33 -11.55
C GLU A 44 -9.65 -10.46 -11.14
N TYR A 45 -9.23 -11.30 -10.22
CA TYR A 45 -10.05 -12.35 -9.61
C TYR A 45 -10.85 -11.83 -8.42
N SER A 46 -11.12 -10.51 -8.37
CA SER A 46 -11.93 -9.94 -7.32
C SER A 46 -13.34 -10.46 -7.37
N VAL A 47 -13.86 -10.87 -6.24
CA VAL A 47 -15.25 -11.28 -6.05
C VAL A 47 -15.98 -10.14 -5.33
N ILE A 48 -17.01 -9.60 -5.95
CA ILE A 48 -17.88 -8.63 -5.27
C ILE A 48 -18.85 -9.44 -4.41
N ALA A 49 -18.55 -9.52 -3.11
CA ALA A 49 -19.46 -10.11 -2.15
C ALA A 49 -20.70 -9.21 -2.01
N THR A 50 -21.89 -9.76 -2.23
CA THR A 50 -23.16 -9.06 -2.09
C THR A 50 -23.81 -9.26 -0.74
N GLU A 51 -23.38 -10.26 0.02
CA GLU A 51 -23.90 -10.62 1.33
C GLU A 51 -22.82 -10.42 2.40
N GLU A 52 -23.27 -9.97 3.56
CA GLU A 52 -22.40 -9.79 4.72
C GLU A 52 -21.98 -11.14 5.31
N LYS A 53 -20.68 -11.33 5.52
CA LYS A 53 -20.16 -12.51 6.21
C LYS A 53 -20.22 -12.30 7.73
N THR A 54 -21.01 -13.13 8.42
CA THR A 54 -21.17 -13.05 9.88
C THR A 54 -20.62 -14.27 10.62
N ASP A 55 -20.23 -15.33 9.90
CA ASP A 55 -19.85 -16.64 10.45
C ASP A 55 -18.35 -16.90 10.42
N TRP A 56 -17.54 -15.87 10.64
CA TRP A 56 -16.09 -15.96 10.63
C TRP A 56 -15.56 -17.09 11.52
N LYS A 57 -14.65 -17.90 10.98
CA LYS A 57 -13.86 -18.90 11.71
C LYS A 57 -12.44 -18.41 11.99
N ALA A 58 -11.98 -17.47 11.17
CA ALA A 58 -10.68 -16.83 11.28
C ALA A 58 -10.62 -15.89 12.50
N LYS A 59 -9.42 -15.73 13.01
CA LYS A 59 -9.10 -14.78 14.09
C LYS A 59 -8.33 -13.60 13.54
N TRP A 60 -8.53 -12.44 14.14
CA TRP A 60 -7.62 -11.33 14.01
C TRP A 60 -6.28 -11.72 14.66
N ILE A 61 -5.22 -11.67 13.87
CA ILE A 61 -3.87 -12.03 14.31
C ILE A 61 -2.92 -10.84 14.18
N TRP A 62 -1.97 -10.78 15.10
CA TRP A 62 -0.86 -9.82 15.10
C TRP A 62 0.33 -10.42 15.83
N ASP A 63 1.41 -9.65 16.01
CA ASP A 63 2.46 -10.06 16.94
C ASP A 63 2.09 -9.74 18.40
N LYS A 64 2.86 -10.29 19.32
CA LYS A 64 2.61 -10.13 20.75
C LYS A 64 3.00 -8.74 21.29
N GLU A 65 3.99 -8.10 20.68
CA GLU A 65 4.69 -6.98 21.27
C GLU A 65 4.21 -5.62 20.74
N ASN A 66 3.78 -5.58 19.46
CA ASN A 66 3.56 -4.32 18.74
C ASN A 66 2.08 -4.05 18.40
N LEU A 67 1.14 -4.58 19.18
CA LEU A 67 -0.29 -4.50 18.90
C LEU A 67 -0.80 -3.07 18.72
N THR A 68 -0.31 -2.13 19.52
CA THR A 68 -0.71 -0.72 19.53
C THR A 68 0.41 0.24 19.10
N GLU A 69 1.54 -0.29 18.65
CA GLU A 69 2.62 0.53 18.13
C GLU A 69 2.27 1.06 16.75
N LYS A 70 2.38 2.38 16.57
CA LYS A 70 2.06 3.07 15.31
C LYS A 70 3.14 2.83 14.24
N ASN A 71 2.74 2.89 12.98
CA ASN A 71 3.62 2.77 11.82
C ASN A 71 4.43 1.46 11.79
N VAL A 72 3.77 0.35 12.07
CA VAL A 72 4.38 -0.97 12.10
C VAL A 72 4.11 -1.73 10.81
N TRP A 73 5.16 -2.36 10.29
CA TRP A 73 5.09 -3.25 9.14
C TRP A 73 5.32 -4.70 9.59
N MET A 74 4.31 -5.55 9.34
CA MET A 74 4.33 -6.96 9.72
C MET A 74 4.33 -7.86 8.50
N CYS A 75 5.18 -8.88 8.55
CA CYS A 75 5.18 -10.00 7.61
C CYS A 75 4.47 -11.18 8.25
N PHE A 76 3.51 -11.77 7.53
CA PHE A 76 2.83 -13.00 7.90
C PHE A 76 3.13 -14.10 6.87
N ASN A 77 3.24 -15.32 7.32
CA ASN A 77 3.45 -16.49 6.45
C ASN A 77 2.64 -17.68 6.93
N LYS A 78 1.96 -18.32 6.00
CA LYS A 78 1.26 -19.61 6.20
C LYS A 78 1.70 -20.61 5.15
N ARG A 79 2.12 -21.76 5.59
CA ARG A 79 2.37 -22.92 4.72
C ARG A 79 1.15 -23.83 4.74
N VAL A 80 0.70 -24.23 3.56
CA VAL A 80 -0.41 -25.16 3.39
C VAL A 80 -0.08 -26.20 2.34
N LYS A 81 -0.48 -27.42 2.58
CA LYS A 81 -0.31 -28.52 1.63
C LYS A 81 -1.66 -28.92 1.07
N LEU A 82 -1.79 -28.90 -0.24
CA LEU A 82 -3.01 -29.26 -0.96
C LEU A 82 -2.80 -30.57 -1.74
N ASP A 83 -3.71 -31.51 -1.56
CA ASP A 83 -3.72 -32.75 -2.35
C ASP A 83 -4.32 -32.50 -3.75
N LYS A 84 -5.23 -31.56 -3.85
CA LYS A 84 -5.92 -31.12 -5.09
C LYS A 84 -6.10 -29.61 -5.04
N ILE A 85 -5.99 -28.96 -6.20
CA ILE A 85 -6.36 -27.55 -6.36
C ILE A 85 -7.88 -27.47 -6.43
N PRO A 86 -8.56 -26.62 -5.62
CA PRO A 86 -9.99 -26.36 -5.74
C PRO A 86 -10.31 -25.67 -7.07
N GLU A 87 -11.54 -25.79 -7.55
CA GLU A 87 -11.99 -25.07 -8.74
C GLU A 87 -12.16 -23.57 -8.45
N GLU A 88 -12.66 -23.25 -7.26
CA GLU A 88 -12.78 -21.91 -6.72
C GLU A 88 -12.45 -21.96 -5.21
N LEU A 89 -11.74 -20.95 -4.72
CA LEU A 89 -11.50 -20.78 -3.29
C LEU A 89 -11.48 -19.29 -2.95
N VAL A 90 -12.62 -18.76 -2.55
CA VAL A 90 -12.73 -17.34 -2.19
C VAL A 90 -12.12 -17.10 -0.81
N ALA A 91 -11.10 -16.25 -0.77
CA ALA A 91 -10.52 -15.71 0.44
C ALA A 91 -11.21 -14.39 0.83
N HIS A 92 -11.59 -14.27 2.10
CA HIS A 92 -12.08 -13.04 2.72
C HIS A 92 -10.97 -12.48 3.61
N ILE A 93 -10.58 -11.22 3.39
CA ILE A 93 -9.36 -10.67 3.95
C ILE A 93 -9.59 -9.24 4.43
N SER A 94 -9.07 -8.91 5.60
CA SER A 94 -9.02 -7.52 6.08
C SER A 94 -7.75 -7.27 6.88
N ALA A 95 -7.38 -6.00 7.02
CA ALA A 95 -6.28 -5.57 7.86
C ALA A 95 -6.56 -4.18 8.47
N ASP A 96 -6.02 -3.94 9.63
CA ASP A 96 -5.76 -2.59 10.07
C ASP A 96 -4.25 -2.35 9.95
N SER A 97 -3.79 -1.63 8.98
CA SER A 97 -4.49 -0.66 8.12
C SER A 97 -4.58 -1.11 6.65
N LYS A 98 -3.52 -1.59 6.06
CA LYS A 98 -3.37 -1.92 4.64
C LYS A 98 -2.55 -3.20 4.49
N TYR A 99 -2.79 -3.99 3.46
CA TYR A 99 -2.02 -5.20 3.21
C TYR A 99 -1.70 -5.42 1.72
N TRP A 100 -0.65 -6.20 1.48
CA TRP A 100 -0.32 -6.83 0.21
C TRP A 100 -0.35 -8.33 0.43
N LEU A 101 -0.96 -9.07 -0.49
CA LEU A 101 -1.05 -10.53 -0.43
C LEU A 101 -0.25 -11.15 -1.55
N TYR A 102 0.51 -12.18 -1.17
CA TYR A 102 1.32 -12.97 -2.10
C TYR A 102 1.04 -14.45 -1.90
N ILE A 103 0.93 -15.20 -2.98
CA ILE A 103 0.81 -16.66 -2.94
C ILE A 103 1.88 -17.25 -3.85
N ASN A 104 2.72 -18.14 -3.33
CA ASN A 104 3.81 -18.78 -4.05
C ASN A 104 4.78 -17.77 -4.72
N GLY A 105 4.97 -16.60 -4.11
CA GLY A 105 5.82 -15.52 -4.61
C GLY A 105 5.14 -14.60 -5.62
N GLU A 106 3.91 -14.89 -6.04
CA GLU A 106 3.13 -14.09 -6.97
C GLU A 106 2.25 -13.09 -6.20
N THR A 107 2.14 -11.85 -6.69
CA THR A 107 1.26 -10.83 -6.11
C THR A 107 -0.19 -11.15 -6.44
N VAL A 108 -1.02 -11.34 -5.42
CA VAL A 108 -2.45 -11.62 -5.53
C VAL A 108 -3.28 -10.38 -5.27
N VAL A 109 -2.92 -9.62 -4.25
CA VAL A 109 -3.53 -8.32 -3.94
C VAL A 109 -2.43 -7.30 -3.80
N TYR A 110 -2.46 -6.32 -4.70
CA TYR A 110 -1.67 -5.12 -4.59
C TYR A 110 -2.49 -4.06 -3.87
N GLU A 111 -2.20 -3.84 -2.58
CA GLU A 111 -2.89 -2.89 -1.74
C GLU A 111 -4.37 -3.21 -1.46
N GLY A 112 -4.58 -4.09 -0.51
CA GLY A 112 -5.88 -4.44 0.04
C GLY A 112 -6.28 -3.59 1.25
N SER A 113 -7.50 -3.78 1.68
CA SER A 113 -8.28 -3.03 2.66
C SER A 113 -8.79 -1.67 2.17
N VAL A 114 -9.94 -1.27 2.70
CA VAL A 114 -10.54 0.06 2.50
C VAL A 114 -10.62 0.74 3.86
N LYS A 115 -10.06 1.93 3.95
CA LYS A 115 -9.78 2.60 5.22
C LYS A 115 -10.95 3.33 5.89
N ARG A 116 -12.10 3.43 5.23
CA ARG A 116 -13.32 3.93 5.86
C ARG A 116 -14.36 2.84 5.86
N GLY A 117 -14.69 2.38 7.04
CA GLY A 117 -15.87 1.56 7.25
C GLY A 117 -17.15 2.35 7.06
N PRO A 118 -18.34 1.69 7.05
CA PRO A 118 -19.63 2.36 7.08
C PRO A 118 -19.79 3.31 8.28
N ASP A 119 -19.08 3.03 9.35
CA ASP A 119 -18.96 3.86 10.55
C ASP A 119 -17.57 3.72 11.17
N LYS A 120 -17.30 4.51 12.22
CA LYS A 120 -15.98 4.55 12.87
C LYS A 120 -15.57 3.26 13.60
N ASN A 121 -16.51 2.36 13.86
CA ASN A 121 -16.28 1.12 14.61
C ASN A 121 -16.40 -0.12 13.71
N SER A 122 -16.31 0.04 12.39
CA SER A 122 -16.43 -1.03 11.43
C SER A 122 -15.39 -0.90 10.32
N GLY A 123 -15.16 -1.99 9.60
CA GLY A 123 -14.24 -2.04 8.48
C GLY A 123 -14.85 -2.73 7.27
N TYR A 124 -14.06 -2.87 6.23
CA TYR A 124 -14.39 -3.66 5.06
C TYR A 124 -13.46 -4.86 4.96
N TYR A 125 -13.99 -5.96 4.44
CA TYR A 125 -13.18 -7.08 3.99
C TYR A 125 -13.20 -7.17 2.47
N ASP A 126 -12.08 -7.62 1.93
CA ASP A 126 -11.87 -7.91 0.53
C ASP A 126 -12.23 -9.37 0.25
N SER A 127 -12.74 -9.65 -0.95
CA SER A 127 -13.01 -11.03 -1.40
C SER A 127 -12.30 -11.27 -2.73
N ILE A 128 -11.53 -12.37 -2.81
CA ILE A 128 -10.79 -12.73 -4.01
C ILE A 128 -10.71 -14.25 -4.16
N ASP A 129 -10.91 -14.76 -5.37
CA ASP A 129 -10.63 -16.15 -5.67
C ASP A 129 -9.11 -16.39 -5.74
N ILE A 130 -8.61 -17.20 -4.82
CA ILE A 130 -7.18 -17.52 -4.74
C ILE A 130 -6.82 -18.84 -5.43
N ALA A 131 -7.80 -19.62 -5.90
CA ALA A 131 -7.55 -20.91 -6.55
C ALA A 131 -6.55 -20.81 -7.72
N PRO A 132 -6.59 -19.77 -8.58
CA PRO A 132 -5.64 -19.60 -9.69
C PRO A 132 -4.17 -19.52 -9.26
N TYR A 133 -3.89 -19.10 -8.02
CA TYR A 133 -2.53 -18.93 -7.48
C TYR A 133 -2.04 -20.15 -6.70
N LEU A 134 -2.93 -21.13 -6.47
CA LEU A 134 -2.61 -22.33 -5.70
C LEU A 134 -2.08 -23.44 -6.61
N LYS A 135 -1.27 -24.33 -6.04
CA LYS A 135 -0.78 -25.52 -6.70
C LYS A 135 -0.96 -26.76 -5.83
N LYS A 136 -0.93 -27.92 -6.48
CA LYS A 136 -0.86 -29.19 -5.74
C LYS A 136 0.49 -29.28 -4.99
N GLY A 137 0.46 -29.73 -3.75
CA GLY A 137 1.64 -29.79 -2.88
C GLY A 137 1.72 -28.60 -1.95
N GLU A 138 2.93 -28.20 -1.60
CA GLU A 138 3.20 -27.10 -0.69
C GLU A 138 2.89 -25.74 -1.35
N ASN A 139 2.19 -24.89 -0.61
CA ASN A 139 1.90 -23.51 -0.97
C ASN A 139 2.36 -22.59 0.15
N SER A 140 2.81 -21.40 -0.22
CA SER A 140 3.16 -20.33 0.70
C SER A 140 2.21 -19.16 0.51
N ILE A 141 1.51 -18.78 1.56
CA ILE A 141 0.65 -17.59 1.60
C ILE A 141 1.34 -16.57 2.48
N CYS A 142 1.70 -15.41 1.92
CA CYS A 142 2.40 -14.35 2.61
C CYS A 142 1.57 -13.07 2.58
N ALA A 143 1.58 -12.33 3.68
CA ALA A 143 1.01 -10.99 3.71
C ALA A 143 2.01 -10.00 4.31
N LEU A 144 2.16 -8.84 3.66
CA LEU A 144 2.79 -7.67 4.25
C LEU A 144 1.68 -6.75 4.72
N VAL A 145 1.67 -6.40 5.99
CA VAL A 145 0.62 -5.54 6.58
C VAL A 145 1.26 -4.30 7.16
N TRP A 146 0.70 -3.15 6.82
CA TRP A 146 1.14 -1.85 7.33
C TRP A 146 0.07 -1.24 8.23
N PHE A 147 0.33 -1.22 9.53
CA PHE A 147 -0.53 -0.60 10.52
C PHE A 147 -0.10 0.85 10.77
N TRP A 148 -1.02 1.80 10.60
CA TRP A 148 -0.72 3.23 10.71
C TRP A 148 -1.05 3.81 12.09
N ASP A 149 -2.29 3.62 12.54
CA ASP A 149 -2.88 4.30 13.69
C ASP A 149 -2.65 5.82 13.69
N ASN A 150 -2.88 6.43 12.51
CA ASN A 150 -2.75 7.88 12.35
C ASN A 150 -4.05 8.60 12.70
N GLU A 151 -4.28 8.84 13.97
CA GLU A 151 -5.48 9.50 14.49
C GLU A 151 -5.69 10.93 13.98
N THR A 152 -4.65 11.55 13.39
CA THR A 152 -4.74 12.92 12.87
C THR A 152 -5.32 13.00 11.46
N SER A 153 -5.46 11.87 10.77
CA SER A 153 -6.01 11.80 9.42
C SER A 153 -7.54 11.82 9.43
N TYR A 154 -8.13 12.68 8.62
CA TYR A 154 -9.58 12.72 8.41
C TYR A 154 -10.09 11.66 7.43
N SER A 155 -9.21 10.94 6.75
CA SER A 155 -9.56 9.96 5.72
C SER A 155 -9.47 8.50 6.19
N TYR A 156 -9.30 8.30 7.49
CA TYR A 156 -9.01 6.98 8.05
C TYR A 156 -9.68 6.81 9.42
N SER A 157 -10.10 5.59 9.71
CA SER A 157 -10.52 5.16 11.05
C SER A 157 -9.74 3.90 11.40
N SER A 158 -9.07 3.91 12.55
CA SER A 158 -8.33 2.77 13.09
C SER A 158 -9.11 2.09 14.21
N SER A 159 -8.84 0.80 14.39
CA SER A 159 -9.23 0.09 15.61
C SER A 159 -8.35 0.44 16.81
N GLY A 160 -7.23 1.16 16.59
CA GLY A 160 -6.17 1.39 17.56
C GLY A 160 -5.27 0.19 17.80
N GLN A 161 -5.41 -0.87 17.00
CA GLN A 161 -4.65 -2.10 17.10
C GLN A 161 -4.27 -2.61 15.70
N GLY A 162 -3.01 -3.05 15.54
CA GLY A 162 -2.60 -3.76 14.34
C GLY A 162 -3.36 -5.07 14.21
N GLY A 163 -3.75 -5.44 12.99
CA GLY A 163 -4.51 -6.65 12.77
C GLY A 163 -4.52 -7.12 11.33
N PHE A 164 -4.56 -8.43 11.18
CA PHE A 164 -4.74 -9.11 9.92
C PHE A 164 -5.71 -10.27 10.11
N ILE A 165 -6.66 -10.43 9.21
CA ILE A 165 -7.59 -11.55 9.19
C ILE A 165 -7.68 -12.12 7.78
N PHE A 166 -7.64 -13.44 7.68
CA PHE A 166 -7.69 -14.19 6.43
C PHE A 166 -8.55 -15.43 6.60
N GLU A 167 -9.53 -15.62 5.75
CA GLU A 167 -10.36 -16.82 5.71
C GLU A 167 -10.65 -17.27 4.29
N ALA A 168 -10.25 -18.50 3.96
CA ALA A 168 -10.60 -19.16 2.71
C ALA A 168 -11.06 -20.58 3.01
N ILE A 169 -12.36 -20.84 2.88
CA ILE A 169 -13.01 -22.12 3.17
C ILE A 169 -13.87 -22.55 1.99
N GLY A 170 -13.57 -23.68 1.42
CA GLY A 170 -14.33 -24.24 0.29
C GLY A 170 -13.71 -25.56 -0.20
N GLU A 171 -14.52 -26.40 -0.86
CA GLU A 171 -14.10 -27.66 -1.50
C GLU A 171 -13.20 -28.57 -0.64
N GLY A 172 -13.44 -28.61 0.67
CA GLY A 172 -12.64 -29.40 1.61
C GLY A 172 -11.31 -28.76 2.03
N VAL A 173 -11.05 -27.52 1.58
CA VAL A 173 -9.91 -26.71 1.99
C VAL A 173 -10.37 -25.72 3.06
N SER A 174 -9.55 -25.55 4.09
CA SER A 174 -9.74 -24.53 5.13
C SER A 174 -8.40 -23.89 5.46
N ILE A 175 -8.28 -22.61 5.11
CA ILE A 175 -7.11 -21.78 5.39
C ILE A 175 -7.61 -20.56 6.14
N ILE A 176 -7.34 -20.49 7.42
CA ILE A 176 -7.80 -19.41 8.29
C ILE A 176 -6.64 -18.78 9.04
N SER A 177 -6.74 -17.51 9.35
CA SER A 177 -5.81 -16.85 10.25
C SER A 177 -6.06 -17.29 11.68
N ASP A 178 -5.02 -17.83 12.28
CA ASP A 178 -4.95 -18.32 13.66
C ASP A 178 -3.48 -18.31 14.13
N LYS A 179 -3.24 -18.80 15.33
CA LYS A 179 -1.87 -18.93 15.91
C LYS A 179 -0.92 -19.86 15.14
N SER A 180 -1.35 -20.56 14.10
CA SER A 180 -0.47 -21.37 13.27
C SER A 180 0.21 -20.58 12.14
N TRP A 181 -0.19 -19.33 11.93
CA TRP A 181 0.54 -18.42 11.07
C TRP A 181 1.84 -17.96 11.76
N LYS A 182 2.86 -17.75 10.95
CA LYS A 182 4.10 -17.11 11.38
C LYS A 182 3.98 -15.62 11.20
N ALA A 183 4.52 -14.85 12.15
CA ALA A 183 4.54 -13.39 12.14
C ALA A 183 5.93 -12.87 12.47
N LYS A 184 6.36 -11.82 11.79
CA LYS A 184 7.63 -11.11 12.07
C LYS A 184 7.53 -9.67 11.67
N ARG A 185 7.97 -8.77 12.56
CA ARG A 185 8.13 -7.35 12.20
C ARG A 185 9.15 -7.21 11.08
N ASN A 186 8.83 -6.42 10.07
CA ASN A 186 9.77 -6.07 9.02
C ASN A 186 10.63 -4.89 9.47
N SER A 187 11.79 -5.20 10.04
CA SER A 187 12.72 -4.21 10.60
C SER A 187 13.37 -3.29 9.57
N ALA A 188 13.22 -3.60 8.27
CA ALA A 188 13.67 -2.70 7.21
C ALA A 188 12.85 -1.40 7.14
N PHE A 189 11.57 -1.45 7.56
CA PHE A 189 10.74 -0.25 7.68
C PHE A 189 10.88 0.33 9.08
N VAL A 190 11.37 1.54 9.16
CA VAL A 190 11.57 2.28 10.42
C VAL A 190 10.87 3.63 10.36
N ASP A 191 10.68 4.25 11.52
CA ASP A 191 10.09 5.57 11.58
C ASP A 191 10.96 6.60 10.86
N SER A 192 10.31 7.43 10.06
CA SER A 192 10.98 8.54 9.40
C SER A 192 11.19 9.69 10.39
N PRO A 193 12.43 10.05 10.73
CA PRO A 193 12.69 11.13 11.68
C PRO A 193 12.40 12.53 11.12
N LEU A 194 12.17 12.63 9.80
CA LEU A 194 12.15 13.92 9.10
C LEU A 194 10.74 14.39 8.70
N TYR A 195 9.76 13.51 8.68
CA TYR A 195 8.42 13.84 8.17
C TYR A 195 7.36 13.24 9.05
N PRO A 196 6.67 14.07 9.85
CA PRO A 196 5.52 13.64 10.62
C PRO A 196 4.39 13.15 9.69
N PRO A 197 3.43 12.37 10.22
CA PRO A 197 2.25 11.94 9.49
C PRO A 197 1.54 13.12 8.83
N ASN A 198 1.09 12.92 7.61
CA ASN A 198 0.33 13.91 6.89
C ASN A 198 -1.13 13.90 7.39
N TYR A 199 -1.69 15.08 7.69
CA TYR A 199 -3.08 15.17 8.16
C TYR A 199 -4.14 14.80 7.09
N ARG A 200 -3.79 14.82 5.82
CA ARG A 200 -4.69 14.48 4.70
C ARG A 200 -4.66 13.01 4.36
N LEU A 201 -3.48 12.40 4.43
CA LEU A 201 -3.29 10.99 4.17
C LEU A 201 -3.04 10.25 5.48
N PRO A 202 -3.60 9.05 5.66
CA PRO A 202 -3.33 8.25 6.86
C PRO A 202 -1.90 7.70 6.88
N GLU A 203 -1.28 7.56 5.71
CA GLU A 203 0.04 6.97 5.54
C GLU A 203 1.16 7.85 6.11
N TYR A 204 2.13 7.20 6.71
CA TYR A 204 3.39 7.81 7.09
C TYR A 204 4.35 7.91 5.89
N SER A 205 5.32 8.82 5.96
CA SER A 205 6.46 8.78 5.06
C SER A 205 7.29 7.53 5.34
N ILE A 206 7.72 6.85 4.26
CA ILE A 206 8.44 5.58 4.36
C ILE A 206 9.93 5.85 4.59
N TYR A 207 10.51 5.16 5.55
CA TYR A 207 11.95 5.04 5.70
C TYR A 207 12.30 3.55 5.64
N PHE A 208 13.01 3.14 4.57
CA PHE A 208 13.35 1.75 4.32
C PHE A 208 14.88 1.57 4.31
N ASP A 209 15.38 0.70 5.18
CA ASP A 209 16.79 0.34 5.22
C ASP A 209 17.02 -1.02 4.56
N ALA A 210 17.55 -1.01 3.33
CA ALA A 210 17.76 -2.24 2.57
C ALA A 210 18.79 -3.20 3.20
N ARG A 211 19.58 -2.74 4.16
CA ARG A 211 20.55 -3.58 4.88
C ARG A 211 19.85 -4.54 5.85
N GLU A 212 18.66 -4.14 6.34
CA GLU A 212 17.81 -4.92 7.24
C GLU A 212 16.69 -5.70 6.51
N ALA A 213 16.64 -5.57 5.18
CA ALA A 213 15.59 -6.22 4.40
C ALA A 213 15.71 -7.75 4.42
N MET A 214 14.60 -8.41 4.64
CA MET A 214 14.49 -9.86 4.49
C MET A 214 14.41 -10.20 3.00
N ALA A 215 15.55 -10.51 2.39
CA ALA A 215 15.59 -10.92 0.99
C ALA A 215 14.78 -12.21 0.80
N ASP A 216 14.05 -12.28 -0.31
CA ASP A 216 13.36 -13.49 -0.77
C ASP A 216 12.30 -14.10 0.19
N TRP A 217 11.83 -13.34 1.20
CA TRP A 217 10.88 -13.84 2.19
C TRP A 217 9.53 -14.30 1.61
N LEU A 218 9.21 -13.88 0.38
CA LEU A 218 8.02 -14.30 -0.36
C LEU A 218 8.19 -15.67 -1.03
N ASN A 219 9.43 -16.16 -1.17
CA ASN A 219 9.72 -17.40 -1.84
C ASN A 219 9.33 -18.60 -0.97
N GLU A 220 8.84 -19.67 -1.62
CA GLU A 220 8.42 -20.89 -0.93
C GLU A 220 9.52 -21.54 -0.08
N GLY A 221 10.77 -21.45 -0.53
CA GLY A 221 11.93 -22.02 0.17
C GLY A 221 12.44 -21.18 1.34
N PHE A 222 11.86 -19.99 1.58
CA PHE A 222 12.32 -19.12 2.66
C PHE A 222 12.08 -19.78 4.02
N ASP A 223 13.11 -19.82 4.86
CA ASP A 223 13.02 -20.37 6.21
C ASP A 223 12.35 -19.38 7.17
N VAL A 224 11.18 -19.75 7.66
CA VAL A 224 10.41 -18.99 8.67
C VAL A 224 10.48 -19.63 10.06
N SER A 225 11.41 -20.56 10.29
CA SER A 225 11.51 -21.29 11.56
C SER A 225 11.84 -20.39 12.75
N ASP A 226 12.55 -19.28 12.52
CA ASP A 226 12.88 -18.26 13.51
C ASP A 226 11.76 -17.22 13.73
N TRP A 227 10.69 -17.27 12.91
CA TRP A 227 9.55 -16.37 13.13
C TRP A 227 8.67 -16.88 14.27
N GLU A 228 8.13 -15.97 15.04
CA GLU A 228 7.17 -16.31 16.06
C GLU A 228 5.83 -16.76 15.47
N ASN A 229 5.05 -17.46 16.25
CA ASN A 229 3.66 -17.71 15.90
C ASN A 229 2.85 -16.44 16.14
N ALA A 230 1.92 -16.14 15.24
CA ALA A 230 0.99 -15.05 15.41
C ALA A 230 0.15 -15.23 16.70
N THR A 231 -0.21 -14.10 17.31
CA THR A 231 -1.11 -14.06 18.47
C THR A 231 -2.52 -13.74 18.02
N GLU A 232 -3.50 -14.47 18.55
CA GLU A 232 -4.92 -14.26 18.29
C GLU A 232 -5.46 -13.20 19.24
N TYR A 233 -6.23 -12.24 18.74
CA TYR A 233 -6.77 -11.12 19.54
C TYR A 233 -8.28 -11.05 19.56
N ALA A 234 -8.98 -11.39 18.49
CA ALA A 234 -10.43 -11.37 18.39
C ALA A 234 -10.94 -12.29 17.30
N ASP A 235 -12.21 -12.62 17.38
CA ASP A 235 -12.94 -13.27 16.29
C ASP A 235 -13.23 -12.28 15.16
N GLY A 236 -13.46 -12.77 13.95
CA GLY A 236 -13.82 -11.91 12.82
C GLY A 236 -15.13 -11.17 13.12
N GLY A 237 -15.12 -9.87 12.88
CA GLY A 237 -16.28 -9.01 13.15
C GLY A 237 -16.48 -8.63 14.63
N GLU A 238 -15.51 -8.90 15.50
CA GLU A 238 -15.58 -8.63 16.92
C GLU A 238 -14.37 -7.84 17.45
N GLY A 239 -14.44 -7.47 18.71
CA GLY A 239 -13.37 -6.76 19.42
C GLY A 239 -13.20 -5.32 18.96
N ALA A 240 -11.97 -4.82 19.03
CA ALA A 240 -11.62 -3.46 18.64
C ALA A 240 -11.76 -3.23 17.11
N TYR A 241 -11.65 -4.29 16.31
CA TYR A 241 -11.76 -4.21 14.85
C TYR A 241 -13.20 -4.04 14.36
N GLY A 242 -14.18 -4.32 15.21
CA GLY A 242 -15.60 -4.13 14.92
C GLY A 242 -16.13 -5.03 13.81
N LYS A 243 -17.31 -4.68 13.34
CA LYS A 243 -18.01 -5.42 12.28
C LYS A 243 -17.33 -5.22 10.93
N LEU A 244 -17.27 -6.28 10.13
CA LEU A 244 -16.70 -6.26 8.78
C LEU A 244 -17.83 -6.34 7.73
N TYR A 245 -17.79 -5.41 6.80
CA TYR A 245 -18.70 -5.35 5.66
C TYR A 245 -17.98 -5.72 4.37
N PRO A 246 -18.67 -6.28 3.36
CA PRO A 246 -18.04 -6.57 2.09
C PRO A 246 -17.60 -5.28 1.40
N ARG A 247 -16.44 -5.32 0.76
CA ARG A 247 -15.93 -4.22 -0.06
C ARG A 247 -16.88 -3.95 -1.23
N GLY A 248 -17.42 -2.75 -1.30
CA GLY A 248 -18.36 -2.33 -2.35
C GLY A 248 -17.74 -1.66 -3.57
N ILE A 249 -16.38 -1.62 -3.64
CA ILE A 249 -15.63 -0.99 -4.75
C ILE A 249 -14.59 -1.97 -5.27
N PRO A 250 -14.20 -1.89 -6.56
CA PRO A 250 -13.14 -2.73 -7.13
C PRO A 250 -11.80 -2.56 -6.40
N PHE A 251 -10.93 -3.56 -6.54
CA PHE A 251 -9.54 -3.44 -6.14
C PHE A 251 -8.82 -2.36 -6.94
N LEU A 252 -7.73 -1.85 -6.37
CA LEU A 252 -6.79 -1.02 -7.13
C LEU A 252 -6.20 -1.87 -8.25
N LYS A 253 -6.09 -1.29 -9.44
CA LYS A 253 -5.45 -1.94 -10.58
C LYS A 253 -3.97 -1.62 -10.56
N ASP A 254 -3.16 -2.67 -10.57
CA ASP A 254 -1.74 -2.54 -10.83
C ASP A 254 -1.51 -2.48 -12.35
N TYR A 255 -1.08 -1.32 -12.83
CA TYR A 255 -0.73 -1.13 -14.24
C TYR A 255 0.73 -1.48 -14.55
N GLY A 256 1.44 -2.03 -13.58
CA GLY A 256 2.86 -2.32 -13.66
C GLY A 256 3.72 -1.07 -13.73
N LEU A 257 5.02 -1.28 -13.76
CA LEU A 257 6.01 -0.20 -13.84
C LEU A 257 5.95 0.52 -15.19
N LYS A 258 5.95 1.85 -15.17
CA LYS A 258 5.94 2.72 -16.35
C LYS A 258 7.24 3.51 -16.46
N GLU A 259 7.72 3.66 -17.68
CA GLU A 259 8.89 4.51 -17.97
C GLU A 259 8.50 5.99 -17.86
N TYR A 260 9.40 6.81 -17.31
CA TYR A 260 9.27 8.26 -17.36
C TYR A 260 9.77 8.80 -18.70
N GLU A 261 9.12 9.81 -19.25
CA GLU A 261 9.42 10.32 -20.59
C GLU A 261 10.79 11.03 -20.69
N ASN A 262 11.25 11.65 -19.60
CA ASN A 262 12.44 12.52 -19.58
C ASN A 262 13.68 11.88 -18.95
N LEU A 263 13.77 10.54 -18.91
CA LEU A 263 14.84 9.84 -18.18
C LEU A 263 16.04 9.35 -19.04
N LYS A 264 16.03 9.51 -20.36
CA LYS A 264 17.03 8.91 -21.25
C LYS A 264 18.49 9.22 -20.90
N ASP A 265 18.74 10.36 -20.25
CA ASP A 265 20.10 10.80 -19.88
C ASP A 265 20.60 10.17 -18.57
N TYR A 266 19.75 9.44 -17.85
CA TYR A 266 20.07 8.90 -16.52
C TYR A 266 20.16 7.37 -16.46
N GLU A 267 19.97 6.67 -17.57
CA GLU A 267 20.19 5.23 -17.61
C GLU A 267 21.69 4.90 -17.48
N ASN A 268 22.01 4.01 -16.54
CA ASN A 268 23.39 3.64 -16.20
C ASN A 268 24.29 4.85 -15.83
N TYR A 269 23.66 5.90 -15.31
CA TYR A 269 24.33 7.14 -14.93
C TYR A 269 24.86 7.06 -13.49
N THR A 270 26.18 7.26 -13.32
CA THR A 270 26.81 7.33 -12.00
C THR A 270 26.91 8.77 -11.51
N VAL A 271 26.33 9.04 -10.34
CA VAL A 271 26.40 10.36 -9.71
C VAL A 271 27.81 10.61 -9.16
N THR A 272 28.52 11.58 -9.76
CA THR A 272 29.88 11.97 -9.38
C THR A 272 29.96 13.25 -8.52
N LYS A 273 28.90 14.07 -8.55
CA LYS A 273 28.80 15.34 -7.81
C LYS A 273 28.89 15.10 -6.30
N ALA A 274 29.75 15.84 -5.61
CA ALA A 274 29.98 15.67 -4.15
C ALA A 274 28.71 15.82 -3.30
N LEU A 275 27.79 16.74 -3.69
CA LEU A 275 26.50 16.96 -3.02
C LEU A 275 25.39 16.05 -3.53
N GLY A 276 25.71 15.08 -4.42
CA GLY A 276 24.73 14.27 -5.08
C GLY A 276 24.02 15.00 -6.23
N GLU A 277 22.98 14.39 -6.75
CA GLU A 277 22.17 14.92 -7.83
C GLU A 277 20.69 14.86 -7.53
N LYS A 278 19.96 15.85 -8.03
CA LYS A 278 18.51 15.89 -8.00
C LYS A 278 18.01 15.55 -9.41
N ILE A 279 17.42 14.37 -9.55
CA ILE A 279 16.75 13.94 -10.77
C ILE A 279 15.25 14.18 -10.58
N THR A 280 14.68 15.05 -11.40
CA THR A 280 13.23 15.29 -11.42
C THR A 280 12.67 14.69 -12.69
N VAL A 281 11.66 13.88 -12.56
CA VAL A 281 10.95 13.20 -13.64
C VAL A 281 9.53 13.69 -13.72
N ASP A 282 9.05 13.82 -14.95
CA ASP A 282 7.72 14.30 -15.24
C ASP A 282 6.76 13.13 -15.37
N ILE A 283 5.58 13.30 -14.81
CA ILE A 283 4.45 12.38 -14.98
C ILE A 283 3.50 13.01 -16.00
N PRO A 284 2.95 12.26 -16.96
CA PRO A 284 2.16 12.83 -18.05
C PRO A 284 0.88 13.56 -17.60
N TYR A 285 0.47 13.34 -16.37
CA TYR A 285 -0.68 14.02 -15.72
C TYR A 285 -0.53 13.88 -14.19
N ASN A 286 -1.26 14.68 -13.44
CA ASN A 286 -1.28 14.54 -11.97
C ASN A 286 -1.82 13.15 -11.62
N ALA A 287 -0.93 12.26 -11.22
CA ALA A 287 -1.21 10.86 -10.92
C ALA A 287 -0.90 10.51 -9.47
N GLN A 288 -1.51 9.43 -9.03
CA GLN A 288 -1.13 8.71 -7.83
C GLN A 288 -0.34 7.47 -8.24
N LEU A 289 0.84 7.31 -7.68
CA LEU A 289 1.78 6.28 -8.07
C LEU A 289 2.69 5.82 -6.92
N THR A 290 3.39 4.73 -7.14
CA THR A 290 4.45 4.18 -6.28
C THR A 290 5.78 4.26 -7.02
N PRO A 291 6.71 5.16 -6.63
CA PRO A 291 7.99 5.30 -7.31
C PRO A 291 8.87 4.07 -7.16
N TYR A 292 9.49 3.66 -8.26
CA TYR A 292 10.45 2.57 -8.30
C TYR A 292 11.85 3.08 -8.62
N LEU A 293 12.87 2.41 -8.07
CA LEU A 293 14.27 2.59 -8.42
C LEU A 293 14.99 1.25 -8.56
N LYS A 294 15.87 1.15 -9.56
CA LYS A 294 16.90 0.12 -9.67
C LYS A 294 18.25 0.81 -9.77
N ILE A 295 19.18 0.46 -8.87
CA ILE A 295 20.46 1.15 -8.69
C ILE A 295 21.57 0.17 -8.36
N LYS A 296 22.82 0.63 -8.53
CA LYS A 296 23.99 0.03 -7.92
C LYS A 296 24.66 1.04 -6.99
N ALA A 297 24.90 0.68 -5.74
CA ALA A 297 25.40 1.60 -4.73
C ALA A 297 26.27 0.92 -3.69
N PRO A 298 27.18 1.67 -3.02
CA PRO A 298 27.73 1.27 -1.72
C PRO A 298 26.63 1.25 -0.66
N ALA A 299 26.83 0.47 0.41
CA ALA A 299 25.89 0.43 1.52
C ALA A 299 25.80 1.78 2.27
N GLY A 300 24.62 2.09 2.83
CA GLY A 300 24.39 3.23 3.72
C GLY A 300 24.16 4.57 3.02
N LYS A 301 24.06 4.61 1.68
CA LYS A 301 23.64 5.82 0.95
C LYS A 301 22.16 6.06 1.16
N LYS A 302 21.75 7.33 1.36
CA LYS A 302 20.35 7.70 1.57
C LYS A 302 19.81 8.37 0.32
N ILE A 303 18.91 7.69 -0.37
CA ILE A 303 18.16 8.22 -1.51
C ILE A 303 16.81 8.72 -1.00
N ARG A 304 16.46 9.95 -1.33
CA ARG A 304 15.19 10.52 -0.96
C ARG A 304 14.30 10.74 -2.18
N ILE A 305 13.06 10.27 -2.08
CA ILE A 305 12.05 10.39 -3.13
C ILE A 305 10.92 11.28 -2.61
N THR A 306 10.55 12.28 -3.37
CA THR A 306 9.53 13.27 -3.01
C THR A 306 8.74 13.70 -4.24
N THR A 307 7.58 14.35 -4.02
CA THR A 307 6.86 15.12 -5.02
C THR A 307 6.88 16.60 -4.65
N GLU A 308 6.38 17.46 -5.51
CA GLU A 308 6.09 18.87 -5.19
C GLU A 308 5.04 18.98 -4.06
N ASN A 309 4.21 17.96 -3.87
CA ASN A 309 3.13 17.92 -2.88
C ASN A 309 3.56 17.33 -1.51
N THR A 310 4.82 16.93 -1.33
CA THR A 310 5.28 16.20 -0.13
C THR A 310 4.98 16.94 1.19
N LEU A 311 5.01 18.25 1.19
CA LEU A 311 4.72 19.02 2.41
C LEU A 311 3.23 19.25 2.68
N ILE A 312 2.37 19.04 1.70
CA ILE A 312 0.95 19.43 1.77
C ILE A 312 -0.03 18.29 1.56
N GLY A 313 0.38 17.14 1.09
CA GLY A 313 -0.56 16.07 0.82
C GLY A 313 0.01 14.80 0.21
N ALA A 314 1.32 14.62 0.18
CA ALA A 314 1.94 13.39 -0.29
C ALA A 314 2.96 12.86 0.72
N VAL A 315 3.15 11.56 0.73
CA VAL A 315 4.24 10.90 1.46
C VAL A 315 5.58 11.18 0.80
N SER A 316 6.66 10.91 1.52
CA SER A 316 8.02 10.84 0.97
C SER A 316 8.63 9.49 1.34
N THR A 317 9.66 9.10 0.60
CA THR A 317 10.44 7.90 0.93
C THR A 317 11.90 8.25 1.11
N THR A 318 12.52 7.66 2.13
CA THR A 318 13.97 7.57 2.27
C THR A 318 14.37 6.11 2.15
N TYR A 319 15.18 5.81 1.15
CA TYR A 319 15.76 4.49 0.93
C TYR A 319 17.23 4.48 1.32
N VAL A 320 17.61 3.61 2.26
CA VAL A 320 19.02 3.40 2.66
C VAL A 320 19.54 2.17 1.93
N THR A 321 20.61 2.37 1.15
CA THR A 321 21.13 1.33 0.27
C THR A 321 21.89 0.22 1.04
N LYS A 322 21.80 -1.00 0.55
CA LYS A 322 22.77 -2.08 0.81
C LYS A 322 23.90 -2.04 -0.21
N GLU A 323 24.87 -2.92 -0.09
CA GLU A 323 25.98 -3.01 -1.06
C GLU A 323 25.52 -3.66 -2.36
N GLY A 324 25.93 -3.09 -3.51
CA GLY A 324 25.74 -3.66 -4.82
C GLY A 324 24.47 -3.24 -5.55
N GLU A 325 24.04 -4.09 -6.50
CA GLU A 325 22.81 -3.88 -7.28
C GLU A 325 21.58 -4.21 -6.43
N GLN A 326 20.58 -3.34 -6.53
CA GLN A 326 19.37 -3.42 -5.73
C GLN A 326 18.23 -2.68 -6.37
N GLU A 327 17.01 -3.08 -6.04
CA GLU A 327 15.78 -2.43 -6.49
C GLU A 327 14.81 -2.23 -5.32
N PHE A 328 13.93 -1.26 -5.45
CA PHE A 328 12.94 -0.93 -4.44
C PHE A 328 11.77 -0.18 -5.06
N GLU A 329 10.57 -0.55 -4.68
CA GLU A 329 9.34 0.19 -4.94
C GLU A 329 8.82 0.78 -3.63
N ALA A 330 8.52 2.07 -3.66
CA ALA A 330 7.98 2.76 -2.49
C ALA A 330 6.48 2.48 -2.38
N LEU A 331 6.06 1.67 -1.41
CA LEU A 331 4.68 1.20 -1.26
C LEU A 331 3.71 2.26 -0.70
N GLY A 332 4.13 3.51 -0.52
CA GLY A 332 3.27 4.63 -0.12
C GLY A 332 2.76 5.43 -1.31
N TRP A 333 1.67 6.15 -1.11
CA TRP A 333 1.05 6.94 -2.18
C TRP A 333 1.75 8.27 -2.41
N PHE A 334 2.39 8.37 -3.57
CA PHE A 334 2.89 9.63 -4.09
C PHE A 334 1.86 10.23 -5.02
N ASN A 335 1.59 11.51 -4.88
CA ASN A 335 0.77 12.25 -5.83
C ASN A 335 1.46 13.52 -6.28
N GLY A 336 1.26 13.89 -7.53
CA GLY A 336 1.86 15.08 -8.12
C GLY A 336 2.01 14.96 -9.62
N GLU A 337 2.68 15.97 -10.20
CA GLU A 337 3.07 16.02 -11.61
C GLU A 337 4.54 15.67 -11.81
N HIS A 338 5.33 15.72 -10.71
CA HIS A 338 6.76 15.46 -10.73
C HIS A 338 7.20 14.57 -9.57
N ILE A 339 8.07 13.61 -9.86
CA ILE A 339 8.81 12.86 -8.85
C ILE A 339 10.25 13.33 -8.82
N THR A 340 10.78 13.57 -7.64
CA THR A 340 12.15 13.98 -7.44
C THR A 340 12.93 12.92 -6.65
N TYR A 341 13.97 12.38 -7.27
CA TYR A 341 14.96 11.50 -6.64
C TYR A 341 16.21 12.33 -6.29
N LYS A 342 16.56 12.40 -5.01
CA LYS A 342 17.83 12.94 -4.54
C LYS A 342 18.81 11.80 -4.39
N ILE A 343 19.71 11.67 -5.36
CA ILE A 343 20.66 10.55 -5.47
C ILE A 343 22.02 11.01 -4.94
N PRO A 344 22.59 10.36 -3.91
CA PRO A 344 23.93 10.71 -3.39
C PRO A 344 25.04 10.33 -4.37
N LYS A 345 26.24 10.90 -4.12
CA LYS A 345 27.46 10.54 -4.84
C LYS A 345 27.76 9.03 -4.74
N ASP A 346 28.36 8.46 -5.77
CA ASP A 346 28.78 7.06 -5.91
C ASP A 346 27.59 6.07 -6.02
N VAL A 347 26.42 6.55 -6.41
CA VAL A 347 25.28 5.72 -6.78
C VAL A 347 25.13 5.73 -8.30
N THR A 348 24.99 4.56 -8.89
CA THR A 348 24.66 4.39 -10.32
C THR A 348 23.17 4.12 -10.45
N VAL A 349 22.47 4.99 -11.14
CA VAL A 349 21.07 4.78 -11.52
C VAL A 349 21.03 3.83 -12.69
N ILE A 350 20.31 2.72 -12.56
CA ILE A 350 20.10 1.74 -13.64
C ILE A 350 18.73 2.02 -14.28
N SER A 351 17.69 2.17 -13.48
CA SER A 351 16.34 2.49 -13.96
C SER A 351 15.53 3.20 -12.86
N LEU A 352 14.70 4.15 -13.26
CA LEU A 352 13.65 4.77 -12.43
C LEU A 352 12.32 4.63 -13.17
N LYS A 353 11.25 4.27 -12.47
CA LYS A 353 9.93 4.03 -13.06
C LYS A 353 8.81 4.50 -12.14
#